data_85accea082c7f981c43f43c2034d1848
#
_entry.id   85accea082c7f981c43f43c2034d1848
#
_cell.length_a   1.000
_cell.length_b   1.000
_cell.length_c   1.000
_cell.angle_alpha   90.00
_cell.angle_beta   90.00
_cell.angle_gamma   90.00
#
_symmetry.space_group_name_H-M   'P 1'
#
loop_
_entity.id
_entity.type
_entity.pdbx_description
1 polymer ?
#
loop_
_entity_poly.entity_id
_entity_poly.type
_entity_poly.pdbx_seq_one_letter_code
_entity_poly.pdbx_strand_id
1 'polypeptide(L)'
;MDYKKAGVDIEAGYKSVELMKEHVKRTMREEVLGGLGGFSGAFSLKKIKEMEDPVLLSGTDGCGTKVKLAMIMDKHDTIGIDAVACV
;
A
#
# COMPACT_ATOMS: atom_id res chain seq x y z
N MET A 1 6.38 15.45 24.79
CA MET A 1 6.07 14.15 24.17
C MET A 1 6.62 14.15 22.75
N ASP A 2 7.26 13.09 22.37
CA ASP A 2 7.66 12.89 20.97
C ASP A 2 6.93 11.66 20.37
N TYR A 3 7.02 11.51 19.07
CA TYR A 3 6.34 10.40 18.36
C TYR A 3 6.89 9.04 18.79
N LYS A 4 8.18 8.94 19.03
CA LYS A 4 8.80 7.67 19.44
C LYS A 4 8.28 7.19 20.78
N LYS A 5 8.13 8.09 21.76
CA LYS A 5 7.54 7.77 23.06
C LYS A 5 6.08 7.33 22.95
N ALA A 6 5.36 7.84 21.96
CA ALA A 6 3.99 7.44 21.67
C ALA A 6 3.88 6.14 20.84
N GLY A 7 5.01 5.48 20.57
CA GLY A 7 5.03 4.25 19.76
C GLY A 7 5.15 4.45 18.27
N VAL A 8 5.46 5.68 17.83
CA VAL A 8 5.62 6.00 16.40
C VAL A 8 7.10 6.24 16.10
N ASP A 9 7.70 5.36 15.31
CA ASP A 9 9.07 5.49 14.84
C ASP A 9 9.05 6.07 13.43
N ILE A 10 9.26 7.38 13.33
CA ILE A 10 9.23 8.10 12.06
C ILE A 10 10.33 7.64 11.11
N GLU A 11 11.53 7.38 11.62
CA GLU A 11 12.65 6.92 10.81
C GLU A 11 12.41 5.53 10.23
N ALA A 12 11.85 4.63 11.03
CA ALA A 12 11.45 3.31 10.56
C ALA A 12 10.37 3.42 9.47
N GLY A 13 9.44 4.36 9.61
CA GLY A 13 8.44 4.65 8.59
C GLY A 13 9.08 5.11 7.28
N TYR A 14 10.02 6.04 7.32
CA TYR A 14 10.75 6.50 6.13
C TYR A 14 11.54 5.37 5.48
N LYS A 15 12.20 4.55 6.30
CA LYS A 15 12.95 3.41 5.79
C LYS A 15 12.04 2.38 5.11
N SER A 16 10.86 2.13 5.67
CA SER A 16 9.91 1.18 5.05
C SER A 16 9.46 1.67 3.68
N VAL A 17 9.18 2.97 3.53
CA VAL A 17 8.83 3.56 2.23
C VAL A 17 9.98 3.40 1.24
N GLU A 18 11.21 3.65 1.68
CA GLU A 18 12.39 3.50 0.82
C GLU A 18 12.57 2.06 0.34
N LEU A 19 12.39 1.09 1.24
CA LEU A 19 12.52 -0.33 0.91
C LEU A 19 11.44 -0.82 -0.06
N MET A 20 10.24 -0.24 -0.03
CA MET A 20 9.15 -0.68 -0.92
C MET A 20 9.20 -0.05 -2.32
N LYS A 21 9.98 1.01 -2.53
CA LYS A 21 10.00 1.75 -3.81
C LYS A 21 10.22 0.86 -5.03
N GLU A 22 11.18 -0.04 -4.98
CA GLU A 22 11.48 -0.93 -6.11
C GLU A 22 10.33 -1.90 -6.39
N HIS A 23 9.63 -2.36 -5.35
CA HIS A 23 8.47 -3.24 -5.50
C HIS A 23 7.28 -2.50 -6.08
N VAL A 24 7.01 -1.30 -5.59
CA VAL A 24 5.93 -0.44 -6.11
C VAL A 24 6.18 -0.07 -7.56
N LYS A 25 7.43 0.22 -7.92
CA LYS A 25 7.79 0.56 -9.30
C LYS A 25 7.37 -0.52 -10.31
N ARG A 26 7.44 -1.79 -9.92
CA ARG A 26 7.02 -2.91 -10.77
C ARG A 26 5.51 -2.99 -10.99
N THR A 27 4.72 -2.32 -10.15
CA THR A 27 3.26 -2.29 -10.26
C THR A 27 2.73 -1.07 -10.99
N MET A 28 3.61 -0.15 -11.38
CA MET A 28 3.21 1.09 -12.03
C MET A 28 2.67 0.85 -13.43
N ARG A 29 1.64 1.61 -13.76
CA ARG A 29 0.99 1.63 -15.07
C ARG A 29 0.91 3.08 -15.53
N GLU A 30 0.68 3.29 -16.83
CA GLU A 30 0.57 4.65 -17.37
C GLU A 30 -0.57 5.46 -16.74
N GLU A 31 -1.64 4.78 -16.28
CA GLU A 31 -2.77 5.45 -15.66
C GLU A 31 -2.45 5.97 -14.26
N VAL A 32 -1.41 5.42 -13.60
CA VAL A 32 -1.02 5.87 -12.26
C VAL A 32 -0.29 7.19 -12.37
N LEU A 33 -0.85 8.23 -11.76
CA LEU A 33 -0.29 9.57 -11.76
C LEU A 33 0.38 9.87 -10.42
N GLY A 34 1.59 10.43 -10.49
CA GLY A 34 2.38 10.70 -9.28
C GLY A 34 3.15 9.47 -8.80
N GLY A 35 3.74 9.59 -7.63
CA GLY A 35 4.56 8.56 -7.02
C GLY A 35 4.28 8.41 -5.53
N LEU A 36 5.13 7.66 -4.83
CA LEU A 36 5.06 7.53 -3.38
C LEU A 36 5.39 8.86 -2.70
N GLY A 37 4.74 9.13 -1.58
CA GLY A 37 5.01 10.27 -0.73
C GLY A 37 3.93 11.35 -0.72
N GLY A 38 2.90 11.23 -1.55
CA GLY A 38 1.74 12.11 -1.50
C GLY A 38 0.67 11.61 -0.53
N PHE A 39 -0.31 12.46 -0.24
CA PHE A 39 -1.44 12.09 0.62
C PHE A 39 -2.52 11.29 -0.10
N SER A 40 -2.57 11.38 -1.42
CA SER A 40 -3.59 10.72 -2.20
C SER A 40 -2.99 10.06 -3.42
N GLY A 41 -3.65 9.02 -3.90
CA GLY A 41 -3.34 8.42 -5.19
C GLY A 41 -4.20 9.05 -6.29
N ALA A 42 -3.61 9.20 -7.46
CA ALA A 42 -4.32 9.66 -8.64
C ALA A 42 -4.22 8.60 -9.73
N PHE A 43 -5.35 8.27 -10.31
CA PHE A 43 -5.44 7.29 -11.38
C PHE A 43 -6.23 7.86 -12.54
N SER A 44 -5.63 7.88 -13.73
CA SER A 44 -6.28 8.44 -14.92
C SER A 44 -7.41 7.53 -15.42
N LEU A 45 -8.58 8.11 -15.61
CA LEU A 45 -9.74 7.40 -16.14
C LEU A 45 -9.86 7.58 -17.67
N LYS A 46 -8.81 8.05 -18.33
CA LYS A 46 -8.85 8.34 -19.77
C LYS A 46 -9.27 7.14 -20.60
N LYS A 47 -8.80 5.96 -20.25
CA LYS A 47 -9.10 4.73 -21.01
C LYS A 47 -10.52 4.22 -20.85
N ILE A 48 -11.23 4.64 -19.81
CA ILE A 48 -12.59 4.16 -19.55
C ILE A 48 -13.68 5.07 -20.13
N LYS A 49 -13.30 6.20 -20.77
CA LYS A 49 -14.25 7.13 -21.35
C LYS A 49 -15.19 6.51 -22.38
N GLU A 50 -14.73 5.47 -23.05
CA GLU A 50 -15.49 4.79 -24.10
C GLU A 50 -16.37 3.66 -23.59
N MET A 51 -16.29 3.33 -22.30
CA MET A 51 -17.15 2.33 -21.68
C MET A 51 -18.56 2.89 -21.50
N GLU A 52 -19.57 2.04 -21.72
CA GLU A 52 -20.97 2.47 -21.58
C GLU A 52 -21.34 2.74 -20.13
N ASP A 53 -20.91 1.89 -19.22
CA ASP A 53 -21.26 2.01 -17.80
C ASP A 53 -20.05 1.63 -16.92
N PRO A 54 -19.05 2.51 -16.88
CA PRO A 54 -17.84 2.20 -16.11
C PRO A 54 -18.09 2.26 -14.61
N VAL A 55 -17.60 1.26 -13.90
CA VAL A 55 -17.67 1.19 -12.44
C VAL A 55 -16.25 1.08 -11.90
N LEU A 56 -15.90 1.95 -10.96
CA LEU A 56 -14.62 1.90 -10.27
C LEU A 56 -14.81 1.18 -8.94
N LEU A 57 -14.10 0.08 -8.77
CA LEU A 57 -14.01 -0.62 -7.50
C LEU A 57 -12.65 -0.37 -6.89
N SER A 58 -12.64 0.01 -5.63
CA SER A 58 -11.40 0.12 -4.89
C SER A 58 -11.61 -0.39 -3.46
N GLY A 59 -10.61 -1.07 -2.96
CA GLY A 59 -10.63 -1.54 -1.60
C GLY A 59 -9.28 -1.26 -0.94
N THR A 60 -9.33 -1.00 0.35
CA THR A 60 -8.12 -0.88 1.15
C THR A 60 -8.43 -1.35 2.55
N ASP A 61 -7.53 -2.13 3.11
CA ASP A 61 -7.71 -2.67 4.45
C ASP A 61 -6.35 -3.03 5.02
N GLY A 62 -6.30 -3.21 6.32
CA GLY A 62 -5.13 -3.73 7.02
C GLY A 62 -5.13 -5.25 7.06
N CYS A 63 -4.04 -5.81 7.59
CA CYS A 63 -3.92 -7.26 7.75
C CYS A 63 -4.62 -7.79 9.01
N GLY A 64 -5.14 -6.91 9.85
CA GLY A 64 -5.76 -7.28 11.12
C GLY A 64 -4.75 -7.94 12.08
N THR A 65 -5.25 -8.82 12.91
CA THR A 65 -4.44 -9.51 13.93
C THR A 65 -3.44 -10.54 13.35
N LYS A 66 -3.57 -10.88 12.08
CA LYS A 66 -2.62 -11.79 11.41
C LYS A 66 -1.19 -11.25 11.40
N VAL A 67 -1.03 -9.93 11.46
CA VAL A 67 0.30 -9.29 11.60
C VAL A 67 1.01 -9.83 12.84
N LYS A 68 0.29 -10.03 13.93
CA LYS A 68 0.86 -10.57 15.16
C LYS A 68 1.39 -11.99 14.97
N LEU A 69 0.69 -12.81 14.20
CA LEU A 69 1.18 -14.15 13.86
C LEU A 69 2.46 -14.08 13.03
N ALA A 70 2.52 -13.19 12.07
CA ALA A 70 3.73 -13.00 11.27
C ALA A 70 4.93 -12.61 12.14
N MET A 71 4.70 -11.74 13.13
CA MET A 71 5.72 -11.32 14.08
C MET A 71 6.19 -12.49 14.97
N ILE A 72 5.25 -13.28 15.49
CA ILE A 72 5.56 -14.42 16.34
C ILE A 72 6.37 -15.50 15.58
N MET A 73 5.99 -15.74 14.33
CA MET A 73 6.65 -16.71 13.47
C MET A 73 7.92 -16.18 12.81
N ASP A 74 8.16 -14.88 12.91
CA ASP A 74 9.20 -14.16 12.16
C ASP A 74 9.18 -14.50 10.68
N LYS A 75 7.96 -14.53 10.10
CA LYS A 75 7.75 -14.84 8.70
C LYS A 75 6.90 -13.71 8.08
N HIS A 76 7.53 -12.92 7.23
CA HIS A 76 6.94 -11.66 6.72
C HIS A 76 6.72 -11.66 5.21
N ASP A 77 7.09 -12.73 4.51
CA ASP A 77 7.07 -12.79 3.05
C ASP A 77 5.74 -13.27 2.46
N THR A 78 4.77 -13.64 3.29
CA THR A 78 3.47 -14.17 2.83
C THR A 78 2.27 -13.32 3.26
N ILE A 79 2.39 -12.54 4.33
CA ILE A 79 1.24 -11.80 4.87
C ILE A 79 0.74 -10.73 3.89
N GLY A 80 1.63 -10.14 3.10
CA GLY A 80 1.26 -9.15 2.08
C GLY A 80 0.39 -9.76 0.97
N ILE A 81 0.65 -11.00 0.61
CA ILE A 81 -0.17 -11.74 -0.36
C ILE A 81 -1.60 -11.88 0.17
N ASP A 82 -1.73 -12.28 1.42
CA ASP A 82 -3.03 -12.41 2.08
C ASP A 82 -3.76 -11.07 2.15
N ALA A 83 -3.05 -10.00 2.52
CA ALA A 83 -3.62 -8.66 2.62
C ALA A 83 -4.21 -8.18 1.29
N VAL A 84 -3.49 -8.37 0.19
CA VAL A 84 -3.97 -7.96 -1.14
C VAL A 84 -5.11 -8.85 -1.61
N ALA A 85 -5.09 -10.13 -1.30
CA ALA A 85 -6.14 -11.05 -1.73
C ALA A 85 -7.49 -10.82 -1.01
N CYS A 86 -7.46 -10.16 0.16
CA CYS A 86 -8.67 -9.89 0.95
C CYS A 86 -9.44 -8.64 0.51
N VAL A 87 -8.84 -7.77 -0.29
CA VAL A 87 -9.47 -6.49 -0.72
C VAL A 87 -9.87 -6.46 -2.21
#